data_b44afd9827aeb3ad4cdeb8744a432da1
#
_entry.id   b44afd9827aeb3ad4cdeb8744a432da1
#
_cell.length_a   1.000
_cell.length_b   1.000
_cell.length_c   1.000
_cell.angle_alpha   90.00
_cell.angle_beta   90.00
_cell.angle_gamma   90.00
#
_symmetry.space_group_name_H-M   'P 1'
#
loop_
_entity.id
_entity.type
_entity.pdbx_description
1 polymer ?
#
loop_
_entity_poly.entity_id
_entity_poly.type
_entity_poly.pdbx_seq_one_letter_code
_entity_poly.pdbx_strand_id
1 'polypeptide(L)'
;MRLFHLTFVLCGTVALAWSPHSGAQAADSSLQAVFKRMDEASPKFKGLKADVKKLAHVDVINDDTVDIGTIVVRVPKPHDLQMLFDFKQPDQKTVQIEGAKVQIYYPKTNTVQDYDLGKNHKAQVEQFLKLGFGSNSRDLQDSFAVTLGGPETIGGESATRIELIPKSKDLLATFPKFELWISDKTGISVQQKMYQPGKDYSLATYTNMQILPNIPESAVKLNLPKNVNREHPLK
;
A
#
# COMPACT_ATOMS: atom_id res chain seq x y z
N MET A 1 -81.14 -29.77 35.07
CA MET A 1 -80.20 -30.53 34.21
C MET A 1 -79.18 -29.60 33.66
N ARG A 2 -77.95 -29.76 34.13
CA ARG A 2 -76.87 -28.72 33.99
C ARG A 2 -75.98 -29.08 32.80
N LEU A 3 -75.81 -28.14 31.89
CA LEU A 3 -74.90 -28.20 30.73
C LEU A 3 -73.49 -27.85 31.22
N PHE A 4 -72.51 -28.72 30.96
CA PHE A 4 -71.08 -28.44 31.14
C PHE A 4 -70.46 -28.02 29.84
N HIS A 5 -69.96 -26.79 29.80
CA HIS A 5 -69.16 -26.27 28.67
C HIS A 5 -67.69 -26.59 28.99
N LEU A 6 -67.07 -27.35 28.11
CA LEU A 6 -65.64 -27.67 28.16
C LEU A 6 -64.90 -26.70 27.20
N THR A 7 -64.16 -25.75 27.78
CA THR A 7 -63.37 -24.79 27.06
C THR A 7 -61.98 -25.37 26.78
N PHE A 8 -61.65 -25.60 25.53
CA PHE A 8 -60.31 -26.06 25.12
C PHE A 8 -59.39 -24.84 24.97
N VAL A 9 -58.39 -24.67 25.84
CA VAL A 9 -57.35 -23.65 25.72
C VAL A 9 -56.23 -24.21 24.85
N LEU A 10 -56.08 -23.68 23.66
CA LEU A 10 -55.01 -24.02 22.72
C LEU A 10 -53.79 -23.16 23.08
N CYS A 11 -52.78 -23.77 23.72
CA CYS A 11 -51.51 -23.12 24.08
C CYS A 11 -50.61 -23.18 22.84
N GLY A 12 -50.57 -22.06 22.09
CA GLY A 12 -49.65 -21.88 20.96
C GLY A 12 -48.25 -21.56 21.43
N THR A 13 -47.33 -22.51 21.33
CA THR A 13 -45.88 -22.27 21.54
C THR A 13 -45.28 -21.53 20.36
N VAL A 14 -45.03 -20.24 20.52
CA VAL A 14 -44.24 -19.47 19.56
C VAL A 14 -42.78 -19.84 19.75
N ALA A 15 -42.24 -20.66 18.85
CA ALA A 15 -40.81 -20.90 18.76
C ALA A 15 -40.12 -19.67 18.17
N LEU A 16 -39.51 -18.83 19.00
CA LEU A 16 -38.56 -17.81 18.53
C LEU A 16 -37.34 -18.50 17.91
N ALA A 17 -37.29 -18.51 16.59
CA ALA A 17 -36.09 -18.86 15.85
C ALA A 17 -35.01 -17.83 16.12
N TRP A 18 -34.07 -18.16 16.98
CA TRP A 18 -32.83 -17.41 17.15
C TRP A 18 -31.96 -17.66 15.92
N SER A 19 -31.99 -16.74 14.96
CA SER A 19 -31.01 -16.72 13.86
C SER A 19 -29.67 -16.29 14.45
N PRO A 20 -28.60 -17.09 14.35
CA PRO A 20 -27.28 -16.63 14.73
C PRO A 20 -26.89 -15.53 13.72
N HIS A 21 -26.89 -14.29 14.14
CA HIS A 21 -26.21 -13.22 13.42
C HIS A 21 -24.72 -13.58 13.47
N SER A 22 -24.21 -14.09 12.35
CA SER A 22 -22.78 -14.13 12.10
C SER A 22 -22.31 -12.68 11.99
N GLY A 23 -22.11 -12.05 13.14
CA GLY A 23 -21.41 -10.78 13.21
C GLY A 23 -20.00 -11.01 12.66
N ALA A 24 -19.71 -10.50 11.47
CA ALA A 24 -18.36 -10.37 11.02
C ALA A 24 -17.62 -9.62 12.15
N GLN A 25 -16.71 -10.33 12.82
CA GLN A 25 -15.94 -9.79 13.94
C GLN A 25 -15.11 -8.64 13.37
N ALA A 26 -15.43 -7.41 13.72
CA ALA A 26 -14.66 -6.25 13.30
C ALA A 26 -13.21 -6.49 13.72
N ALA A 27 -12.29 -6.39 12.76
CA ALA A 27 -10.87 -6.57 13.05
C ALA A 27 -10.45 -5.55 14.12
N ASP A 28 -9.65 -5.98 15.11
CA ASP A 28 -9.08 -5.07 16.09
C ASP A 28 -8.21 -4.03 15.36
N SER A 29 -8.63 -2.77 15.42
CA SER A 29 -7.98 -1.63 14.77
C SER A 29 -7.02 -0.88 15.69
N SER A 30 -6.63 -1.45 16.84
CA SER A 30 -5.60 -0.86 17.69
C SER A 30 -4.24 -0.82 16.98
N LEU A 31 -3.38 0.12 17.36
CA LEU A 31 -2.03 0.21 16.78
C LEU A 31 -1.24 -1.08 16.98
N GLN A 32 -1.39 -1.74 18.13
CA GLN A 32 -0.77 -3.02 18.41
C GLN A 32 -1.28 -4.14 17.49
N ALA A 33 -2.56 -4.16 17.21
CA ALA A 33 -3.13 -5.13 16.27
C ALA A 33 -2.61 -4.90 14.83
N VAL A 34 -2.45 -3.64 14.40
CA VAL A 34 -1.81 -3.32 13.11
C VAL A 34 -0.37 -3.84 13.09
N PHE A 35 0.42 -3.53 14.12
CA PHE A 35 1.80 -3.98 14.23
C PHE A 35 1.92 -5.50 14.21
N LYS A 36 1.07 -6.20 14.95
CA LYS A 36 1.03 -7.67 14.94
C LYS A 36 0.80 -8.21 13.54
N ARG A 37 -0.19 -7.69 12.79
CA ARG A 37 -0.45 -8.12 11.41
C ARG A 37 0.75 -7.88 10.49
N MET A 38 1.40 -6.72 10.60
CA MET A 38 2.60 -6.39 9.82
C MET A 38 3.76 -7.33 10.16
N ASP A 39 3.99 -7.62 11.44
CA ASP A 39 5.07 -8.50 11.91
C ASP A 39 4.86 -9.96 11.49
N GLU A 40 3.61 -10.41 11.40
CA GLU A 40 3.25 -11.73 10.87
C GLU A 40 3.41 -11.83 9.34
N ALA A 41 3.16 -10.73 8.63
CA ALA A 41 3.24 -10.67 7.17
C ALA A 41 4.69 -10.50 6.67
N SER A 42 5.49 -9.65 7.33
CA SER A 42 6.82 -9.24 6.90
C SER A 42 7.76 -10.41 6.56
N PRO A 43 7.96 -11.45 7.37
CA PRO A 43 8.88 -12.54 7.04
C PRO A 43 8.41 -13.41 5.87
N LYS A 44 7.10 -13.43 5.62
CA LYS A 44 6.46 -14.21 4.55
C LYS A 44 6.39 -13.46 3.23
N PHE A 45 6.52 -12.12 3.27
CA PHE A 45 6.41 -11.29 2.08
C PHE A 45 7.61 -11.47 1.15
N LYS A 46 7.37 -11.98 -0.06
CA LYS A 46 8.39 -12.17 -1.11
C LYS A 46 8.11 -11.31 -2.33
N GLY A 47 6.90 -10.83 -2.47
CA GLY A 47 6.50 -9.90 -3.50
C GLY A 47 5.01 -9.90 -3.76
N LEU A 48 4.58 -9.00 -4.62
CA LEU A 48 3.20 -8.88 -5.06
C LEU A 48 3.10 -8.37 -6.50
N LYS A 49 1.91 -8.56 -7.08
CA LYS A 49 1.41 -7.85 -8.26
C LYS A 49 0.11 -7.18 -7.89
N ALA A 50 -0.12 -5.98 -8.40
CA ALA A 50 -1.37 -5.24 -8.18
C ALA A 50 -1.63 -4.26 -9.32
N ASP A 51 -2.87 -3.83 -9.45
CA ASP A 51 -3.19 -2.60 -10.17
C ASP A 51 -2.85 -1.41 -9.28
N VAL A 52 -2.37 -0.32 -9.87
CA VAL A 52 -2.02 0.90 -9.15
C VAL A 52 -2.69 2.12 -9.78
N LYS A 53 -3.29 2.94 -8.93
CA LYS A 53 -3.71 4.32 -9.25
C LYS A 53 -2.88 5.26 -8.38
N LYS A 54 -2.06 6.08 -9.01
CA LYS A 54 -1.23 7.09 -8.34
C LYS A 54 -1.75 8.47 -8.68
N LEU A 55 -2.21 9.21 -7.69
CA LEU A 55 -2.56 10.62 -7.79
C LEU A 55 -1.38 11.45 -7.27
N ALA A 56 -1.01 12.49 -8.01
CA ALA A 56 -0.09 13.54 -7.55
C ALA A 56 -0.85 14.87 -7.54
N HIS A 57 -0.93 15.49 -6.36
CA HIS A 57 -1.57 16.77 -6.14
C HIS A 57 -0.53 17.87 -5.99
N VAL A 58 -0.72 18.98 -6.70
CA VAL A 58 0.10 20.19 -6.62
C VAL A 58 -0.77 21.33 -6.09
N ASP A 59 -0.63 21.67 -4.81
CA ASP A 59 -1.50 22.59 -4.07
C ASP A 59 -1.50 24.03 -4.66
N VAL A 60 -0.33 24.53 -5.06
CA VAL A 60 -0.18 25.91 -5.57
C VAL A 60 -1.05 26.21 -6.81
N ILE A 61 -1.23 25.23 -7.68
CA ILE A 61 -2.04 25.34 -8.90
C ILE A 61 -3.35 24.56 -8.79
N ASN A 62 -3.59 23.90 -7.65
CA ASN A 62 -4.73 23.02 -7.38
C ASN A 62 -4.98 22.03 -8.54
N ASP A 63 -3.95 21.33 -8.96
CA ASP A 63 -3.98 20.38 -10.07
C ASP A 63 -3.67 18.96 -9.60
N ASP A 64 -4.38 18.01 -10.21
CA ASP A 64 -4.26 16.57 -9.93
C ASP A 64 -3.82 15.83 -11.20
N THR A 65 -2.70 15.16 -11.14
CA THR A 65 -2.29 14.20 -12.17
C THR A 65 -2.54 12.77 -11.68
N VAL A 66 -3.18 11.95 -12.51
CA VAL A 66 -3.51 10.56 -12.18
C VAL A 66 -2.84 9.60 -13.15
N ASP A 67 -1.90 8.81 -12.63
CA ASP A 67 -1.28 7.70 -13.34
C ASP A 67 -2.01 6.39 -13.01
N ILE A 68 -2.38 5.59 -14.02
CA ILE A 68 -3.04 4.29 -13.88
C ILE A 68 -2.19 3.21 -14.56
N GLY A 69 -1.98 2.10 -13.88
CA GLY A 69 -1.17 1.00 -14.40
C GLY A 69 -1.10 -0.18 -13.45
N THR A 70 0.02 -0.88 -13.50
CA THR A 70 0.31 -2.04 -12.63
C THR A 70 1.62 -1.85 -11.88
N ILE A 71 1.75 -2.55 -10.75
CA ILE A 71 2.98 -2.65 -9.98
C ILE A 71 3.36 -4.11 -9.79
N VAL A 72 4.65 -4.39 -9.90
CA VAL A 72 5.27 -5.64 -9.47
C VAL A 72 6.33 -5.29 -8.43
N VAL A 73 6.23 -5.92 -7.26
CA VAL A 73 7.20 -5.79 -6.16
C VAL A 73 7.85 -7.14 -5.93
N ARG A 74 9.17 -7.19 -5.84
CA ARG A 74 9.96 -8.38 -5.56
C ARG A 74 10.94 -8.11 -4.43
N VAL A 75 11.05 -9.05 -3.49
CA VAL A 75 11.99 -9.02 -2.37
C VAL A 75 12.83 -10.30 -2.41
N PRO A 76 13.94 -10.34 -3.18
CA PRO A 76 14.77 -11.55 -3.32
C PRO A 76 15.53 -11.88 -2.04
N LYS A 77 15.91 -10.87 -1.27
CA LYS A 77 16.61 -10.98 0.01
C LYS A 77 16.08 -9.91 0.98
N PRO A 78 16.26 -10.08 2.29
CA PRO A 78 15.97 -9.02 3.24
C PRO A 78 16.69 -7.72 2.82
N HIS A 79 15.95 -6.61 2.83
CA HIS A 79 16.43 -5.28 2.44
C HIS A 79 16.77 -5.06 0.95
N ASP A 80 16.42 -6.01 0.08
CA ASP A 80 16.60 -5.89 -1.36
C ASP A 80 15.22 -5.83 -2.02
N LEU A 81 14.69 -4.62 -2.14
CA LEU A 81 13.39 -4.37 -2.74
C LEU A 81 13.55 -3.91 -4.19
N GLN A 82 12.88 -4.58 -5.08
CA GLN A 82 12.82 -4.28 -6.50
C GLN A 82 11.38 -4.02 -6.91
N MET A 83 11.13 -2.95 -7.66
CA MET A 83 9.80 -2.57 -8.11
C MET A 83 9.81 -2.22 -9.59
N LEU A 84 8.71 -2.57 -10.26
CA LEU A 84 8.40 -2.11 -11.60
C LEU A 84 6.97 -1.58 -11.62
N PHE A 85 6.82 -0.30 -11.96
CA PHE A 85 5.53 0.30 -12.28
C PHE A 85 5.40 0.39 -13.80
N ASP A 86 4.29 -0.06 -14.33
CA ASP A 86 3.98 0.05 -15.76
C ASP A 86 2.68 0.87 -15.92
N PHE A 87 2.84 2.19 -16.03
CA PHE A 87 1.73 3.12 -16.21
C PHE A 87 1.30 3.17 -17.67
N LYS A 88 -0.02 3.11 -17.89
CA LYS A 88 -0.67 3.16 -19.21
C LYS A 88 -1.38 4.47 -19.48
N GLN A 89 -1.74 5.20 -18.43
CA GLN A 89 -2.50 6.44 -18.51
C GLN A 89 -1.95 7.46 -17.49
N PRO A 90 -2.03 8.78 -17.80
CA PRO A 90 -2.44 9.39 -19.07
C PRO A 90 -1.37 9.18 -20.15
N ASP A 91 -0.09 9.18 -19.78
CA ASP A 91 1.05 8.91 -20.65
C ASP A 91 1.74 7.61 -20.25
N GLN A 92 2.03 6.79 -21.25
CA GLN A 92 2.73 5.53 -21.02
C GLN A 92 4.15 5.79 -20.52
N LYS A 93 4.49 5.21 -19.37
CA LYS A 93 5.84 5.21 -18.79
C LYS A 93 6.05 3.99 -17.92
N THR A 94 7.27 3.48 -17.89
CA THR A 94 7.64 2.38 -17.02
C THR A 94 8.73 2.84 -16.06
N VAL A 95 8.53 2.61 -14.75
CA VAL A 95 9.46 3.03 -13.69
C VAL A 95 10.03 1.78 -13.03
N GLN A 96 11.32 1.59 -13.14
CA GLN A 96 12.04 0.55 -12.38
C GLN A 96 12.76 1.19 -11.22
N ILE A 97 12.67 0.53 -10.05
CA ILE A 97 13.39 0.92 -8.84
C ILE A 97 14.15 -0.29 -8.32
N GLU A 98 15.47 -0.14 -8.14
CA GLU A 98 16.35 -1.16 -7.61
C GLU A 98 17.40 -0.51 -6.69
N GLY A 99 17.20 -0.66 -5.38
CA GLY A 99 18.00 0.05 -4.38
C GLY A 99 17.89 1.57 -4.56
N ALA A 100 19.04 2.24 -4.73
CA ALA A 100 19.09 3.69 -4.96
C ALA A 100 19.00 4.10 -6.45
N LYS A 101 18.81 3.14 -7.36
CA LYS A 101 18.67 3.42 -8.79
C LYS A 101 17.21 3.47 -9.19
N VAL A 102 16.82 4.54 -9.87
CA VAL A 102 15.50 4.70 -10.47
C VAL A 102 15.68 4.94 -11.97
N GLN A 103 14.99 4.15 -12.78
CA GLN A 103 14.97 4.31 -14.23
C GLN A 103 13.54 4.58 -14.66
N ILE A 104 13.33 5.61 -15.48
CA ILE A 104 12.02 5.94 -16.04
C ILE A 104 12.12 5.88 -17.54
N TYR A 105 11.42 4.94 -18.16
CA TYR A 105 11.36 4.81 -19.61
C TYR A 105 10.07 5.41 -20.15
N TYR A 106 10.22 6.28 -21.15
CA TYR A 106 9.15 6.93 -21.88
C TYR A 106 9.10 6.37 -23.32
N PRO A 107 8.18 5.44 -23.65
CA PRO A 107 8.12 4.83 -24.99
C PRO A 107 7.87 5.84 -26.10
N LYS A 108 7.06 6.88 -25.84
CA LYS A 108 6.69 7.92 -26.83
C LYS A 108 7.89 8.67 -27.40
N THR A 109 8.90 8.91 -26.58
CA THR A 109 10.15 9.60 -26.96
C THR A 109 11.33 8.65 -27.12
N ASN A 110 11.12 7.34 -26.86
CA ASN A 110 12.17 6.34 -26.79
C ASN A 110 13.34 6.78 -25.89
N THR A 111 13.01 7.35 -24.72
CA THR A 111 13.99 7.91 -23.78
C THR A 111 13.93 7.18 -22.44
N VAL A 112 15.08 6.86 -21.87
CA VAL A 112 15.20 6.41 -20.48
C VAL A 112 15.97 7.47 -19.68
N GLN A 113 15.39 7.87 -18.55
CA GLN A 113 16.02 8.75 -17.58
C GLN A 113 16.58 7.88 -16.44
N ASP A 114 17.88 7.98 -16.19
CA ASP A 114 18.61 7.25 -15.16
C ASP A 114 18.89 8.19 -13.99
N TYR A 115 18.34 7.86 -12.83
CA TYR A 115 18.58 8.56 -11.56
C TYR A 115 19.39 7.66 -10.63
N ASP A 116 20.55 8.12 -10.20
CA ASP A 116 21.33 7.51 -9.13
C ASP A 116 21.22 8.41 -7.90
N LEU A 117 20.42 7.98 -6.92
CA LEU A 117 20.18 8.73 -5.68
C LEU A 117 21.37 8.65 -4.72
N GLY A 118 22.44 7.97 -5.15
CA GLY A 118 23.74 7.93 -4.47
C GLY A 118 23.78 7.05 -3.21
N LYS A 119 24.99 6.73 -2.81
CA LYS A 119 25.22 5.87 -1.62
C LYS A 119 24.76 6.53 -0.33
N ASN A 120 24.84 7.86 -0.23
CA ASN A 120 24.48 8.61 0.98
C ASN A 120 22.98 8.60 1.28
N HIS A 121 22.13 8.40 0.27
CA HIS A 121 20.67 8.34 0.41
C HIS A 121 20.10 6.94 0.27
N LYS A 122 20.95 5.93 0.02
CA LYS A 122 20.51 4.56 -0.23
C LYS A 122 19.64 4.00 0.91
N ALA A 123 20.09 4.16 2.15
CA ALA A 123 19.36 3.67 3.32
C ALA A 123 18.00 4.37 3.48
N GLN A 124 17.93 5.68 3.24
CA GLN A 124 16.70 6.46 3.30
C GLN A 124 15.72 6.07 2.19
N VAL A 125 16.24 5.87 0.97
CA VAL A 125 15.42 5.40 -0.17
C VAL A 125 14.90 3.99 0.06
N GLU A 126 15.75 3.07 0.50
CA GLU A 126 15.35 1.70 0.83
C GLU A 126 14.29 1.65 1.93
N GLN A 127 14.44 2.50 2.96
CA GLN A 127 13.48 2.62 4.03
C GLN A 127 12.14 3.16 3.53
N PHE A 128 12.18 4.18 2.68
CA PHE A 128 11.00 4.74 2.03
C PHE A 128 10.28 3.72 1.13
N LEU A 129 11.02 3.01 0.30
CA LEU A 129 10.46 2.02 -0.63
C LEU A 129 9.82 0.83 0.10
N LYS A 130 10.32 0.48 1.28
CA LYS A 130 9.74 -0.59 2.11
C LYS A 130 8.45 -0.20 2.79
N LEU A 131 8.13 1.09 2.90
CA LEU A 131 6.92 1.53 3.58
C LEU A 131 5.70 0.80 3.02
N GLY A 132 5.10 -0.05 3.87
CA GLY A 132 3.91 -0.82 3.54
C GLY A 132 4.12 -2.11 2.75
N PHE A 133 5.33 -2.39 2.23
CA PHE A 133 5.63 -3.63 1.51
C PHE A 133 6.69 -4.46 2.25
N GLY A 134 6.23 -5.30 3.18
CA GLY A 134 7.10 -6.16 3.97
C GLY A 134 7.84 -5.47 5.11
N SER A 135 7.49 -4.24 5.46
CA SER A 135 7.96 -3.60 6.70
C SER A 135 7.41 -4.32 7.92
N ASN A 136 8.24 -4.46 8.94
CA ASN A 136 7.78 -4.85 10.27
C ASN A 136 7.57 -3.62 11.17
N SER A 137 6.93 -3.82 12.31
CA SER A 137 6.62 -2.74 13.26
C SER A 137 7.86 -2.09 13.85
N ARG A 138 8.92 -2.86 14.08
CA ARG A 138 10.19 -2.36 14.64
C ARG A 138 10.86 -1.39 13.66
N ASP A 139 11.03 -1.78 12.38
CA ASP A 139 11.65 -0.94 11.37
C ASP A 139 10.90 0.39 11.21
N LEU A 140 9.55 0.36 11.28
CA LEU A 140 8.73 1.56 11.27
C LEU A 140 8.98 2.42 12.51
N GLN A 141 8.91 1.83 13.71
CA GLN A 141 9.08 2.56 14.97
C GLN A 141 10.50 3.11 15.15
N ASP A 142 11.52 2.42 14.63
CA ASP A 142 12.90 2.93 14.67
C ASP A 142 13.06 4.23 13.87
N SER A 143 12.30 4.37 12.79
CA SER A 143 12.46 5.44 11.81
C SER A 143 11.42 6.55 11.89
N PHE A 144 10.24 6.22 12.42
CA PHE A 144 9.08 7.12 12.46
C PHE A 144 8.43 7.16 13.85
N ALA A 145 7.87 8.29 14.20
CA ALA A 145 6.81 8.34 15.21
C ALA A 145 5.53 7.87 14.53
N VAL A 146 4.91 6.81 15.08
CA VAL A 146 3.75 6.14 14.49
C VAL A 146 2.52 6.41 15.35
N THR A 147 1.43 6.88 14.73
CA THR A 147 0.14 7.08 15.39
C THR A 147 -0.99 6.36 14.64
N LEU A 148 -2.02 5.99 15.37
CA LEU A 148 -3.20 5.35 14.80
C LEU A 148 -4.10 6.39 14.14
N GLY A 149 -4.47 6.19 12.87
CA GLY A 149 -5.42 7.03 12.14
C GLY A 149 -6.84 6.46 12.12
N GLY A 150 -7.02 5.18 12.45
CA GLY A 150 -8.32 4.51 12.53
C GLY A 150 -8.67 3.63 11.33
N PRO A 151 -9.81 2.90 11.43
CA PRO A 151 -10.27 1.98 10.38
C PRO A 151 -10.88 2.73 9.20
N GLU A 152 -10.61 2.24 8.00
CA GLU A 152 -11.15 2.75 6.73
C GLU A 152 -11.35 1.59 5.74
N THR A 153 -12.16 1.82 4.69
CA THR A 153 -12.33 0.87 3.59
C THR A 153 -11.72 1.44 2.33
N ILE A 154 -10.73 0.75 1.76
CA ILE A 154 -10.00 1.17 0.56
C ILE A 154 -10.25 0.16 -0.56
N GLY A 155 -10.91 0.60 -1.63
CA GLY A 155 -11.20 -0.28 -2.77
C GLY A 155 -12.01 -1.54 -2.42
N GLY A 156 -12.85 -1.47 -1.37
CA GLY A 156 -13.63 -2.60 -0.86
C GLY A 156 -12.91 -3.48 0.17
N GLU A 157 -11.64 -3.18 0.48
CA GLU A 157 -10.85 -3.90 1.49
C GLU A 157 -10.81 -3.14 2.82
N SER A 158 -11.07 -3.84 3.94
CA SER A 158 -10.92 -3.27 5.28
C SER A 158 -9.44 -3.04 5.59
N ALA A 159 -9.13 -1.84 6.03
CA ALA A 159 -7.78 -1.43 6.35
C ALA A 159 -7.76 -0.49 7.56
N THR A 160 -6.65 -0.48 8.26
CA THR A 160 -6.42 0.47 9.35
C THR A 160 -5.34 1.47 8.94
N ARG A 161 -5.68 2.77 9.00
CA ARG A 161 -4.75 3.85 8.70
C ARG A 161 -3.80 4.07 9.87
N ILE A 162 -2.51 4.23 9.56
CA ILE A 162 -1.47 4.71 10.47
C ILE A 162 -0.78 5.92 9.87
N GLU A 163 -0.40 6.86 10.72
CA GLU A 163 0.35 8.06 10.34
C GLU A 163 1.79 7.94 10.81
N LEU A 164 2.72 8.36 9.96
CA LEU A 164 4.16 8.22 10.17
C LEU A 164 4.82 9.59 10.05
N ILE A 165 5.47 10.05 11.10
CA ILE A 165 6.30 11.27 11.10
C ILE A 165 7.77 10.85 11.15
N PRO A 166 8.60 11.20 10.15
CA PRO A 166 10.01 10.84 10.15
C PRO A 166 10.76 11.39 11.37
N LYS A 167 11.64 10.57 11.96
CA LYS A 167 12.55 10.99 13.03
C LYS A 167 13.82 11.66 12.49
N SER A 168 14.23 11.30 11.27
CA SER A 168 15.34 11.92 10.56
C SER A 168 14.97 13.34 10.12
N LYS A 169 15.79 14.34 10.44
CA LYS A 169 15.56 15.75 10.05
C LYS A 169 15.55 15.92 8.53
N ASP A 170 16.45 15.23 7.82
CA ASP A 170 16.55 15.31 6.36
C ASP A 170 15.31 14.73 5.68
N LEU A 171 14.83 13.57 6.16
CA LEU A 171 13.62 12.96 5.64
C LEU A 171 12.39 13.81 5.97
N LEU A 172 12.31 14.35 7.19
CA LEU A 172 11.23 15.22 7.64
C LEU A 172 11.14 16.52 6.80
N ALA A 173 12.30 17.09 6.42
CA ALA A 173 12.35 18.29 5.58
C ALA A 173 11.82 18.02 4.16
N THR A 174 12.01 16.81 3.64
CA THR A 174 11.57 16.41 2.30
C THR A 174 10.15 15.86 2.30
N PHE A 175 9.82 15.06 3.31
CA PHE A 175 8.52 14.40 3.47
C PHE A 175 8.04 14.54 4.93
N PRO A 176 7.24 15.56 5.22
CA PRO A 176 6.83 15.85 6.60
C PRO A 176 5.94 14.78 7.22
N LYS A 177 5.20 14.00 6.39
CA LYS A 177 4.30 12.96 6.87
C LYS A 177 4.06 11.90 5.79
N PHE A 178 3.81 10.67 6.25
CA PHE A 178 3.24 9.59 5.45
C PHE A 178 2.00 9.04 6.13
N GLU A 179 1.11 8.48 5.34
CA GLU A 179 -0.03 7.70 5.81
C GLU A 179 -0.04 6.38 5.07
N LEU A 180 -0.23 5.29 5.82
CA LEU A 180 -0.36 3.93 5.27
C LEU A 180 -1.70 3.36 5.70
N TRP A 181 -2.41 2.75 4.77
CA TRP A 181 -3.61 1.95 5.04
C TRP A 181 -3.21 0.48 4.97
N ILE A 182 -3.09 -0.13 6.14
CA ILE A 182 -2.67 -1.52 6.30
C ILE A 182 -3.90 -2.42 6.26
N SER A 183 -3.95 -3.34 5.29
CA SER A 183 -5.01 -4.32 5.18
C SER A 183 -5.18 -5.12 6.47
N ASP A 184 -6.42 -5.20 6.97
CA ASP A 184 -6.74 -5.97 8.16
C ASP A 184 -6.62 -7.48 7.91
N LYS A 185 -6.65 -7.89 6.65
CA LYS A 185 -6.52 -9.29 6.22
C LYS A 185 -5.08 -9.72 6.00
N THR A 186 -4.26 -8.87 5.36
CA THR A 186 -2.94 -9.28 4.85
C THR A 186 -1.78 -8.66 5.60
N GLY A 187 -1.98 -7.58 6.36
CA GLY A 187 -0.92 -6.81 7.01
C GLY A 187 -0.03 -6.02 6.02
N ILE A 188 -0.42 -5.96 4.74
CA ILE A 188 0.29 -5.22 3.68
C ILE A 188 -0.49 -3.94 3.37
N SER A 189 0.22 -2.88 2.98
CA SER A 189 -0.42 -1.61 2.62
C SER A 189 -1.23 -1.71 1.34
N VAL A 190 -2.49 -1.26 1.39
CA VAL A 190 -3.40 -1.15 0.23
C VAL A 190 -3.47 0.27 -0.32
N GLN A 191 -2.99 1.25 0.47
CA GLN A 191 -2.89 2.64 0.05
C GLN A 191 -1.77 3.34 0.82
N GLN A 192 -1.10 4.26 0.16
CA GLN A 192 0.01 5.05 0.71
C GLN A 192 -0.14 6.49 0.30
N LYS A 193 -0.04 7.41 1.25
CA LYS A 193 -0.01 8.84 1.00
C LYS A 193 1.29 9.42 1.52
N MET A 194 1.95 10.18 0.68
CA MET A 194 3.20 10.86 0.97
C MET A 194 2.99 12.35 0.82
N TYR A 195 3.20 13.09 1.89
CA TYR A 195 3.11 14.53 1.90
C TYR A 195 4.47 15.15 1.57
N GLN A 196 4.45 16.26 0.85
CA GLN A 196 5.60 17.08 0.54
C GLN A 196 5.41 18.47 1.17
N PRO A 197 6.46 19.29 1.27
CA PRO A 197 6.33 20.67 1.71
C PRO A 197 5.32 21.44 0.84
N GLY A 198 4.59 22.38 1.42
CA GLY A 198 3.63 23.20 0.69
C GLY A 198 2.26 22.55 0.44
N LYS A 199 1.94 21.45 1.12
CA LYS A 199 0.71 20.65 1.02
C LYS A 199 0.59 19.77 -0.23
N ASP A 200 1.57 19.73 -1.09
CA ASP A 200 1.63 18.76 -2.17
C ASP A 200 1.62 17.33 -1.61
N TYR A 201 1.05 16.38 -2.34
CA TYR A 201 1.09 14.99 -1.94
C TYR A 201 1.02 14.03 -3.12
N SER A 202 1.50 12.82 -2.90
CA SER A 202 1.24 11.67 -3.75
C SER A 202 0.41 10.64 -3.00
N LEU A 203 -0.61 10.08 -3.66
CA LEU A 203 -1.47 9.02 -3.13
C LEU A 203 -1.46 7.84 -4.09
N ALA A 204 -0.94 6.70 -3.65
CA ALA A 204 -0.95 5.46 -4.40
C ALA A 204 -1.96 4.48 -3.79
N THR A 205 -2.91 3.99 -4.57
CA THR A 205 -3.90 2.99 -4.17
C THR A 205 -3.66 1.72 -4.98
N TYR A 206 -3.62 0.59 -4.28
CA TYR A 206 -3.37 -0.73 -4.86
C TYR A 206 -4.62 -1.58 -4.79
N THR A 207 -5.04 -2.14 -5.92
CA THR A 207 -6.21 -3.02 -6.03
C THR A 207 -5.83 -4.32 -6.72
N ASN A 208 -6.69 -5.33 -6.66
CA ASN A 208 -6.46 -6.66 -7.25
C ASN A 208 -5.11 -7.26 -6.83
N MET A 209 -4.73 -7.02 -5.57
CA MET A 209 -3.42 -7.38 -5.02
C MET A 209 -3.26 -8.90 -4.90
N GLN A 210 -2.21 -9.44 -5.50
CA GLN A 210 -1.81 -10.84 -5.44
C GLN A 210 -0.45 -10.94 -4.76
N ILE A 211 -0.42 -11.43 -3.53
CA ILE A 211 0.83 -11.72 -2.81
C ILE A 211 1.37 -13.04 -3.34
N LEU A 212 2.62 -13.03 -3.81
CA LEU A 212 3.23 -14.17 -4.50
C LEU A 212 4.50 -14.65 -3.76
N PRO A 213 4.68 -15.96 -3.60
CA PRO A 213 5.84 -16.51 -2.90
C PRO A 213 7.13 -16.40 -3.71
N ASN A 214 7.03 -16.23 -5.02
CA ASN A 214 8.14 -16.08 -5.93
C ASN A 214 7.75 -15.19 -7.12
N ILE A 215 8.63 -14.25 -7.44
CA ILE A 215 8.52 -13.37 -8.63
C ILE A 215 9.87 -13.44 -9.35
N PRO A 216 9.90 -13.82 -10.66
CA PRO A 216 11.13 -13.86 -11.40
C PRO A 216 11.73 -12.46 -11.55
N GLU A 217 13.05 -12.38 -11.61
CA GLU A 217 13.78 -11.11 -11.76
C GLU A 217 13.37 -10.33 -13.02
N SER A 218 13.09 -11.05 -14.10
CA SER A 218 12.62 -10.47 -15.36
C SER A 218 11.31 -9.70 -15.23
N ALA A 219 10.47 -10.00 -14.22
CA ALA A 219 9.21 -9.32 -14.01
C ALA A 219 9.35 -7.91 -13.41
N VAL A 220 10.53 -7.56 -12.90
CA VAL A 220 10.85 -6.24 -12.32
C VAL A 220 11.94 -5.50 -13.10
N LYS A 221 12.33 -6.00 -14.29
CA LYS A 221 13.32 -5.36 -15.16
C LYS A 221 12.65 -4.60 -16.30
N LEU A 222 13.21 -3.43 -16.61
CA LEU A 222 12.87 -2.69 -17.81
C LEU A 222 13.28 -3.47 -19.07
N ASN A 223 12.35 -3.59 -19.99
CA ASN A 223 12.64 -4.07 -21.34
C ASN A 223 12.83 -2.84 -22.27
N LEU A 224 14.09 -2.49 -22.51
CA LEU A 224 14.47 -1.34 -23.29
C LEU A 224 14.81 -1.71 -24.74
N PRO A 225 14.42 -0.90 -25.74
CA PRO A 225 14.93 -1.05 -27.11
C PRO A 225 16.45 -0.87 -27.19
N LYS A 226 17.08 -1.48 -28.20
CA LYS A 226 18.54 -1.40 -28.36
C LYS A 226 19.07 0.02 -28.59
N ASN A 227 18.26 0.90 -29.16
CA ASN A 227 18.58 2.27 -29.54
C ASN A 227 17.89 3.32 -28.64
N VAL A 228 17.66 3.03 -27.36
CA VAL A 228 17.05 3.97 -26.42
C VAL A 228 17.99 5.16 -26.15
N ASN A 229 17.44 6.35 -26.13
CA ASN A 229 18.14 7.56 -25.69
C ASN A 229 18.28 7.55 -24.16
N ARG A 230 19.49 7.84 -23.64
CA ARG A 230 19.74 7.87 -22.19
C ARG A 230 20.00 9.29 -21.72
N GLU A 231 19.30 9.67 -20.66
CA GLU A 231 19.46 10.94 -19.96
C GLU A 231 19.83 10.69 -18.50
N HIS A 232 20.62 11.60 -17.92
CA HIS A 232 21.04 11.54 -16.51
C HIS A 232 20.73 12.89 -15.84
N PRO A 233 19.47 13.13 -15.42
CA PRO A 233 19.02 14.43 -14.94
C PRO A 233 19.70 14.95 -13.66
N LEU A 234 20.36 14.08 -12.91
CA LEU A 234 21.08 14.44 -11.66
C LEU A 234 22.62 14.55 -11.83
N LYS A 235 23.12 14.57 -13.06
CA LYS A 235 24.54 14.75 -13.36
C LYS A 235 24.82 16.18 -13.75
#